data_1c8e2fd629388cc0961a490ec9b745be
#
_entry.id   1c8e2fd629388cc0961a490ec9b745be
#
_cell.length_a   1.000
_cell.length_b   1.000
_cell.length_c   1.000
_cell.angle_alpha   90.00
_cell.angle_beta   90.00
_cell.angle_gamma   90.00
#
_symmetry.space_group_name_H-M   'P 1'
#
loop_
_entity.id
_entity.type
_entity.pdbx_description
1 polymer ?
#
loop_
_entity_poly.entity_id
_entity_poly.type
_entity_poly.pdbx_seq_one_letter_code
_entity_poly.pdbx_strand_id
1 'polypeptide(L)'
;MVEVLHCAQGSSEWYAARKGIPTASEYSTVMAKGKDGGASLGRAKYLRVLAGEIVTGEPDPDGFSNAHMERGKLWEDEARELYAFTNDAEPQIVGFIRNGRTGASPDSLLGEDGGLEIKTALRHIQIERLQRGDLPPEYRAQVQGCMW
;
A
#
# COMPACT_ATOMS: atom_id res chain seq x y z
N MET A 1 -4.61 -16.46 10.31
CA MET A 1 -5.04 -17.03 9.02
C MET A 1 -4.99 -15.89 8.02
N VAL A 2 -4.30 -16.09 6.91
CA VAL A 2 -4.26 -15.12 5.81
C VAL A 2 -5.52 -15.29 4.96
N GLU A 3 -6.17 -14.19 4.63
CA GLU A 3 -7.37 -14.13 3.81
C GLU A 3 -7.11 -13.22 2.62
N VAL A 4 -7.36 -13.71 1.41
CA VAL A 4 -7.23 -12.94 0.17
C VAL A 4 -8.63 -12.56 -0.33
N LEU A 5 -8.87 -11.26 -0.46
CA LEU A 5 -10.15 -10.73 -0.94
C LEU A 5 -9.99 -10.25 -2.39
N HIS A 6 -10.78 -10.83 -3.27
CA HIS A 6 -10.82 -10.48 -4.69
C HIS A 6 -11.90 -9.42 -4.93
N CYS A 7 -11.55 -8.17 -4.66
CA CYS A 7 -12.38 -6.99 -4.92
C CYS A 7 -11.57 -5.94 -5.67
N ALA A 8 -12.22 -5.03 -6.37
CA ALA A 8 -11.53 -3.93 -7.02
C ALA A 8 -10.98 -2.95 -5.97
N GLN A 9 -9.71 -2.58 -6.06
CA GLN A 9 -9.14 -1.55 -5.19
C GLN A 9 -9.87 -0.23 -5.38
N GLY A 10 -10.29 0.41 -4.29
CA GLY A 10 -11.13 1.60 -4.30
C GLY A 10 -12.65 1.32 -4.35
N SER A 11 -13.08 0.06 -4.40
CA SER A 11 -14.51 -0.31 -4.26
C SER A 11 -14.99 -0.19 -2.81
N SER A 12 -16.31 -0.22 -2.62
CA SER A 12 -16.92 -0.25 -1.28
C SER A 12 -16.48 -1.47 -0.47
N GLU A 13 -16.34 -2.62 -1.12
CA GLU A 13 -15.86 -3.86 -0.51
C GLU A 13 -14.41 -3.72 -0.03
N TRP A 14 -13.57 -3.09 -0.84
CA TRP A 14 -12.18 -2.84 -0.49
C TRP A 14 -12.03 -1.90 0.71
N TYR A 15 -12.81 -0.81 0.76
CA TYR A 15 -12.84 0.08 1.93
C TYR A 15 -13.35 -0.64 3.18
N ALA A 16 -14.40 -1.46 3.04
CA ALA A 16 -14.93 -2.24 4.15
C ALA A 16 -13.92 -3.26 4.70
N ALA A 17 -13.14 -3.90 3.82
CA ALA A 17 -12.11 -4.86 4.20
C ALA A 17 -10.95 -4.24 4.97
N ARG A 18 -10.61 -2.98 4.70
CA ARG A 18 -9.51 -2.22 5.32
C ARG A 18 -9.88 -1.53 6.62
N LYS A 19 -11.17 -1.36 6.87
CA LYS A 19 -11.71 -0.58 7.97
C LYS A 19 -11.18 -1.01 9.34
N GLY A 20 -10.63 -0.06 10.07
CA GLY A 20 -10.19 -0.25 11.45
C GLY A 20 -8.93 -1.10 11.62
N ILE A 21 -8.20 -1.40 10.54
CA ILE A 21 -6.96 -2.15 10.60
C ILE A 21 -5.79 -1.39 9.96
N PRO A 22 -4.59 -1.44 10.53
CA PRO A 22 -3.43 -0.84 9.91
C PRO A 22 -3.04 -1.59 8.63
N THR A 23 -2.75 -0.83 7.58
CA THR A 23 -2.38 -1.36 6.27
C THR A 23 -0.92 -1.08 5.93
N ALA A 24 -0.32 -1.93 5.10
CA ALA A 24 1.11 -1.84 4.74
C ALA A 24 1.52 -0.46 4.22
N SER A 25 0.66 0.22 3.43
CA SER A 25 0.91 1.58 2.94
C SER A 25 1.10 2.63 4.04
N GLU A 26 0.55 2.39 5.24
CA GLU A 26 0.65 3.28 6.40
C GLU A 26 1.72 2.86 7.42
N TYR A 27 2.48 1.80 7.15
CA TYR A 27 3.47 1.33 8.11
C TYR A 27 4.61 2.33 8.34
N SER A 28 4.96 3.17 7.36
CA SER A 28 5.88 4.28 7.58
C SER A 28 5.35 5.25 8.64
N THR A 29 4.05 5.57 8.59
CA THR A 29 3.36 6.40 9.59
C THR A 29 3.33 5.73 10.97
N VAL A 30 3.04 4.42 11.00
CA VAL A 30 3.03 3.63 12.24
C VAL A 30 4.40 3.55 12.90
N MET A 31 5.46 3.43 12.10
CA MET A 31 6.85 3.32 12.57
C MET A 31 7.49 4.68 12.88
N ALA A 32 6.89 5.79 12.43
CA ALA A 32 7.46 7.11 12.61
C ALA A 32 7.58 7.50 14.08
N LYS A 33 8.74 8.07 14.43
CA LYS A 33 9.04 8.62 15.76
C LYS A 33 8.91 10.14 15.77
N GLY A 34 8.45 10.68 16.87
CA GLY A 34 8.50 12.11 17.17
C GLY A 34 9.93 12.58 17.47
N LYS A 35 10.12 13.88 17.56
CA LYS A 35 11.42 14.50 17.85
C LYS A 35 11.97 14.10 19.23
N ASP A 36 11.09 13.76 20.15
CA ASP A 36 11.38 13.30 21.51
C ASP A 36 11.61 11.76 21.60
N GLY A 37 11.56 11.07 20.47
CA GLY A 37 11.67 9.60 20.38
C GLY A 37 10.36 8.83 20.65
N GLY A 38 9.30 9.52 21.08
CA GLY A 38 7.97 8.95 21.27
C GLY A 38 7.21 8.76 19.94
N ALA A 39 5.89 8.56 20.02
CA ALA A 39 5.05 8.43 18.84
C ALA A 39 4.95 9.76 18.08
N SER A 40 5.08 9.72 16.74
CA SER A 40 4.87 10.91 15.93
C SER A 40 3.42 11.40 15.95
N LEU A 41 3.19 12.68 15.65
CA LEU A 41 1.84 13.23 15.52
C LEU A 41 1.04 12.51 14.41
N GLY A 42 1.70 12.12 13.32
CA GLY A 42 1.09 11.34 12.24
C GLY A 42 0.60 9.98 12.73
N ARG A 43 1.42 9.26 13.49
CA ARG A 43 1.02 7.99 14.13
C ARG A 43 -0.19 8.17 15.05
N ALA A 44 -0.18 9.22 15.89
CA ALA A 44 -1.29 9.50 16.80
C ALA A 44 -2.59 9.84 16.04
N LYS A 45 -2.47 10.60 14.92
CA LYS A 45 -3.63 10.87 14.03
C LYS A 45 -4.16 9.59 13.42
N TYR A 46 -3.29 8.76 12.83
CA TYR A 46 -3.70 7.53 12.17
C TYR A 46 -4.40 6.55 13.12
N LEU A 47 -3.90 6.40 14.35
CA LEU A 47 -4.57 5.59 15.38
C LEU A 47 -5.98 6.08 15.71
N ARG A 48 -6.22 7.42 15.71
CA ARG A 48 -7.57 7.98 15.92
C ARG A 48 -8.49 7.71 14.74
N VAL A 49 -7.96 7.73 13.50
CA VAL A 49 -8.72 7.36 12.30
C VAL A 49 -9.19 5.91 12.43
N LEU A 50 -8.28 4.96 12.68
CA LEU A 50 -8.64 3.56 12.86
C LEU A 50 -9.64 3.33 14.00
N ALA A 51 -9.47 4.04 15.13
CA ALA A 51 -10.42 3.98 16.23
C ALA A 51 -11.80 4.53 15.83
N GLY A 52 -11.84 5.63 15.07
CA GLY A 52 -13.07 6.21 14.52
C GLY A 52 -13.80 5.21 13.64
N GLU A 53 -13.12 4.59 12.70
CA GLU A 53 -13.68 3.56 11.81
C GLU A 53 -14.24 2.35 12.58
N ILE A 54 -13.58 1.93 13.67
CA ILE A 54 -14.07 0.84 14.53
C ILE A 54 -15.35 1.25 15.26
N VAL A 55 -15.40 2.47 15.80
CA VAL A 55 -16.53 2.96 16.61
C VAL A 55 -17.73 3.27 15.74
N THR A 56 -17.55 3.90 14.59
CA THR A 56 -18.65 4.29 13.69
C THR A 56 -19.12 3.14 12.80
N GLY A 57 -18.25 2.16 12.54
CA GLY A 57 -18.51 1.12 11.56
C GLY A 57 -18.37 1.60 10.10
N GLU A 58 -17.88 2.84 9.87
CA GLU A 58 -17.72 3.46 8.56
C GLU A 58 -16.24 3.71 8.26
N PRO A 59 -15.79 3.55 7.00
CA PRO A 59 -14.45 3.95 6.61
C PRO A 59 -14.29 5.47 6.69
N ASP A 60 -13.06 5.95 6.91
CA ASP A 60 -12.78 7.39 6.94
C ASP A 60 -13.16 8.04 5.59
N PRO A 61 -14.06 9.05 5.57
CA PRO A 61 -14.49 9.71 4.35
C PRO A 61 -13.36 10.54 3.68
N ASP A 62 -12.37 10.96 4.44
CA ASP A 62 -11.21 11.70 3.95
C ASP A 62 -10.11 10.79 3.39
N GLY A 63 -10.45 9.55 3.09
CA GLY A 63 -9.57 8.54 2.50
C GLY A 63 -8.80 9.09 1.30
N PHE A 64 -7.51 9.13 1.43
CA PHE A 64 -6.52 9.79 0.60
C PHE A 64 -6.68 9.50 -0.90
N SER A 65 -7.11 10.48 -1.68
CA SER A 65 -6.77 10.56 -3.11
C SER A 65 -6.07 11.90 -3.38
N ASN A 66 -4.98 11.86 -4.11
CA ASN A 66 -4.31 13.06 -4.59
C ASN A 66 -3.89 12.89 -6.06
N ALA A 67 -3.51 13.98 -6.73
CA ALA A 67 -3.14 13.96 -8.14
C ALA A 67 -1.99 12.98 -8.47
N HIS A 68 -1.13 12.65 -7.50
CA HIS A 68 -0.08 11.65 -7.69
C HIS A 68 -0.62 10.24 -7.69
N MET A 69 -1.62 9.94 -6.86
CA MET A 69 -2.29 8.63 -6.83
C MET A 69 -3.11 8.40 -8.10
N GLU A 70 -3.83 9.43 -8.57
CA GLU A 70 -4.57 9.35 -9.84
C GLU A 70 -3.63 9.08 -11.02
N ARG A 71 -2.49 9.78 -11.09
CA ARG A 71 -1.48 9.49 -12.10
C ARG A 71 -0.89 8.10 -11.96
N GLY A 72 -0.70 7.61 -10.74
CA GLY A 72 -0.23 6.25 -10.46
C GLY A 72 -1.16 5.22 -11.09
N LYS A 73 -2.44 5.34 -10.85
CA LYS A 73 -3.47 4.45 -11.41
C LYS A 73 -3.49 4.43 -12.94
N LEU A 74 -3.25 5.58 -13.60
CA LEU A 74 -3.22 5.65 -15.06
C LEU A 74 -2.11 4.81 -15.70
N TRP A 75 -0.96 4.67 -15.01
CA TRP A 75 0.21 3.97 -15.54
C TRP A 75 0.41 2.58 -14.95
N GLU A 76 -0.42 2.20 -13.98
CA GLU A 76 -0.25 0.94 -13.25
C GLU A 76 -0.43 -0.29 -14.15
N ASP A 77 -1.46 -0.29 -15.00
CA ASP A 77 -1.73 -1.41 -15.90
C ASP A 77 -0.61 -1.58 -16.94
N GLU A 78 -0.18 -0.48 -17.57
CA GLU A 78 0.94 -0.51 -18.53
C GLU A 78 2.24 -0.98 -17.88
N ALA A 79 2.53 -0.51 -16.66
CA ALA A 79 3.72 -0.93 -15.92
C ALA A 79 3.66 -2.41 -15.54
N ARG A 80 2.47 -2.92 -15.18
CA ARG A 80 2.24 -4.34 -14.88
C ARG A 80 2.44 -5.21 -16.12
N GLU A 81 1.90 -4.80 -17.26
CA GLU A 81 2.07 -5.51 -18.55
C GLU A 81 3.55 -5.53 -18.97
N LEU A 82 4.25 -4.40 -18.84
CA LEU A 82 5.68 -4.32 -19.13
C LEU A 82 6.50 -5.24 -18.20
N TYR A 83 6.17 -5.26 -16.92
CA TYR A 83 6.82 -6.16 -15.96
C TYR A 83 6.58 -7.63 -16.33
N ALA A 84 5.33 -8.00 -16.62
CA ALA A 84 4.95 -9.35 -17.04
C ALA A 84 5.75 -9.81 -18.27
N PHE A 85 5.80 -8.98 -19.29
CA PHE A 85 6.55 -9.26 -20.51
C PHE A 85 8.06 -9.38 -20.28
N THR A 86 8.63 -8.46 -19.50
CA THR A 86 10.10 -8.40 -19.30
C THR A 86 10.61 -9.55 -18.43
N ASN A 87 9.78 -10.02 -17.49
CA ASN A 87 10.19 -11.02 -16.49
C ASN A 87 9.56 -12.41 -16.75
N ASP A 88 8.84 -12.59 -17.85
CA ASP A 88 8.06 -13.81 -18.14
C ASP A 88 7.21 -14.23 -16.93
N ALA A 89 6.46 -13.28 -16.38
CA ALA A 89 5.69 -13.42 -15.14
C ALA A 89 4.20 -13.21 -15.39
N GLU A 90 3.36 -13.78 -14.53
CA GLU A 90 1.90 -13.64 -14.56
C GLU A 90 1.38 -12.91 -13.30
N PRO A 91 1.45 -11.56 -13.26
CA PRO A 91 0.94 -10.80 -12.13
C PRO A 91 -0.58 -10.96 -11.99
N GLN A 92 -1.04 -11.41 -10.82
CA GLN A 92 -2.45 -11.57 -10.52
C GLN A 92 -2.94 -10.39 -9.68
N ILE A 93 -3.90 -9.63 -10.21
CA ILE A 93 -4.50 -8.50 -9.49
C ILE A 93 -5.24 -9.01 -8.27
N VAL A 94 -5.01 -8.35 -7.13
CA VAL A 94 -5.67 -8.66 -5.86
C VAL A 94 -6.23 -7.39 -5.23
N GLY A 95 -7.36 -7.49 -4.53
CA GLY A 95 -7.97 -6.36 -3.85
C GLY A 95 -7.28 -6.08 -2.52
N PHE A 96 -7.41 -7.01 -1.58
CA PHE A 96 -6.89 -6.86 -0.24
C PHE A 96 -6.48 -8.19 0.36
N ILE A 97 -5.37 -8.22 1.05
CA ILE A 97 -4.89 -9.37 1.80
C ILE A 97 -4.92 -9.01 3.28
N ARG A 98 -5.62 -9.79 4.06
CA ARG A 98 -5.72 -9.62 5.51
C ARG A 98 -4.93 -10.70 6.23
N ASN A 99 -4.09 -10.30 7.16
CA ASN A 99 -3.41 -11.20 8.08
C ASN A 99 -3.72 -10.79 9.52
N GLY A 100 -4.71 -11.45 10.14
CA GLY A 100 -5.17 -11.12 11.48
C GLY A 100 -5.69 -9.68 11.59
N ARG A 101 -4.94 -8.81 12.28
CA ARG A 101 -5.30 -7.40 12.52
C ARG A 101 -4.52 -6.42 11.63
N THR A 102 -3.90 -6.88 10.58
CA THR A 102 -3.17 -6.07 9.61
C THR A 102 -3.57 -6.46 8.20
N GLY A 103 -3.24 -5.64 7.22
CA GLY A 103 -3.52 -5.98 5.84
C GLY A 103 -2.67 -5.21 4.84
N ALA A 104 -2.73 -5.66 3.59
CA ALA A 104 -2.02 -5.07 2.47
C ALA A 104 -2.87 -5.12 1.21
N SER A 105 -2.65 -4.17 0.30
CA SER A 105 -3.17 -4.18 -1.06
C SER A 105 -1.98 -4.04 -2.01
N PRO A 106 -1.23 -5.12 -2.28
CA PRO A 106 -0.21 -5.07 -3.31
C PRO A 106 -0.87 -4.89 -4.69
N ASP A 107 -0.16 -4.32 -5.64
CA ASP A 107 -0.70 -4.10 -6.98
C ASP A 107 -0.92 -5.43 -7.73
N SER A 108 -0.14 -6.46 -7.40
CA SER A 108 -0.38 -7.84 -7.86
C SER A 108 0.32 -8.87 -6.97
N LEU A 109 -0.14 -10.11 -7.04
CA LEU A 109 0.59 -11.27 -6.56
C LEU A 109 1.40 -11.91 -7.70
N LEU A 110 2.51 -12.54 -7.37
CA LEU A 110 3.41 -13.27 -8.27
C LEU A 110 3.65 -14.68 -7.73
N GLY A 111 3.06 -15.66 -8.38
CA GLY A 111 3.15 -17.04 -7.90
C GLY A 111 2.54 -17.22 -6.51
N GLU A 112 3.15 -18.10 -5.70
CA GLU A 112 2.63 -18.47 -4.38
C GLU A 112 3.06 -17.53 -3.25
N ASP A 113 4.23 -16.88 -3.37
CA ASP A 113 4.89 -16.12 -2.29
C ASP A 113 5.44 -14.74 -2.71
N GLY A 114 5.22 -14.35 -3.96
CA GLY A 114 5.68 -13.07 -4.49
C GLY A 114 4.62 -11.99 -4.51
N GLY A 115 5.07 -10.74 -4.48
CA GLY A 115 4.21 -9.56 -4.66
C GLY A 115 4.86 -8.53 -5.57
N LEU A 116 4.04 -7.80 -6.31
CA LEU A 116 4.45 -6.67 -7.14
C LEU A 116 3.85 -5.40 -6.57
N GLU A 117 4.71 -4.40 -6.38
CA GLU A 117 4.33 -3.06 -5.96
C GLU A 117 4.85 -2.06 -6.99
N ILE A 118 3.96 -1.35 -7.65
CA ILE A 118 4.26 -0.41 -8.73
C ILE A 118 4.28 1.01 -8.18
N LYS A 119 5.35 1.75 -8.42
CA LYS A 119 5.51 3.12 -7.95
C LYS A 119 5.86 4.05 -9.10
N THR A 120 5.01 5.02 -9.34
CA THR A 120 5.30 6.11 -10.28
C THR A 120 6.02 7.26 -9.58
N ALA A 121 6.89 7.95 -10.32
CA ALA A 121 7.62 9.10 -9.81
C ALA A 121 7.72 10.20 -10.86
N LEU A 122 8.09 11.41 -10.43
CA LEU A 122 8.51 12.46 -11.35
C LEU A 122 9.80 12.03 -12.06
N ARG A 123 10.00 12.48 -13.30
CA ARG A 123 11.10 12.02 -14.17
C ARG A 123 12.47 12.07 -13.50
N HIS A 124 12.81 13.17 -12.84
CA HIS A 124 14.10 13.33 -12.16
C HIS A 124 14.26 12.38 -10.97
N ILE A 125 13.19 12.14 -10.20
CA ILE A 125 13.18 11.19 -9.08
C ILE A 125 13.34 9.75 -9.62
N GLN A 126 12.68 9.43 -10.73
CA GLN A 126 12.82 8.12 -11.35
C GLN A 126 14.25 7.86 -11.86
N ILE A 127 14.88 8.87 -12.48
CA ILE A 127 16.27 8.77 -12.91
C ILE A 127 17.20 8.52 -11.72
N GLU A 128 17.03 9.28 -10.62
CA GLU A 128 17.81 9.07 -9.40
C GLU A 128 17.66 7.66 -8.84
N ARG A 129 16.42 7.14 -8.77
CA ARG A 129 16.12 5.78 -8.30
C ARG A 129 16.80 4.71 -9.17
N LEU A 130 16.73 4.86 -10.49
CA LEU A 130 17.40 3.96 -11.44
C LEU A 130 18.91 3.98 -11.29
N GLN A 131 19.51 5.15 -11.05
CA GLN A 131 20.96 5.29 -10.82
C GLN A 131 21.39 4.64 -9.49
N ARG A 132 20.56 4.71 -8.46
CA ARG A 132 20.84 4.07 -7.17
C ARG A 132 20.69 2.55 -7.22
N GLY A 133 19.73 2.04 -7.97
CA GLY A 133 19.51 0.60 -8.14
C GLY A 133 19.11 -0.14 -6.86
N ASP A 134 18.62 0.58 -5.83
CA ASP A 134 18.17 0.01 -4.56
C ASP A 134 16.69 0.36 -4.28
N LEU A 135 16.11 -0.36 -3.31
CA LEU A 135 14.77 -0.05 -2.83
C LEU A 135 14.76 1.33 -2.14
N PRO A 136 13.96 2.31 -2.64
CA PRO A 136 13.88 3.61 -2.02
C PRO A 136 13.47 3.50 -0.54
N PRO A 137 14.19 4.18 0.39
CA PRO A 137 13.96 4.04 1.83
C PRO A 137 12.53 4.33 2.28
N GLU A 138 11.83 5.23 1.59
CA GLU A 138 10.46 5.62 1.87
C GLU A 138 9.45 4.48 1.69
N TYR A 139 9.74 3.48 0.84
CA TYR A 139 8.88 2.32 0.61
C TYR A 139 9.23 1.09 1.44
N ARG A 140 10.36 1.12 2.14
CA ARG A 140 10.86 -0.04 2.89
C ARG A 140 9.83 -0.56 3.90
N ALA A 141 9.17 0.32 4.64
CA ALA A 141 8.17 -0.08 5.62
C ALA A 141 6.95 -0.72 4.97
N GLN A 142 6.49 -0.18 3.82
CA GLN A 142 5.37 -0.73 3.06
C GLN A 142 5.70 -2.12 2.53
N VAL A 143 6.87 -2.28 1.87
CA VAL A 143 7.31 -3.58 1.32
C VAL A 143 7.42 -4.63 2.42
N GLN A 144 8.04 -4.30 3.55
CA GLN A 144 8.09 -5.21 4.71
C GLN A 144 6.69 -5.57 5.22
N GLY A 145 5.78 -4.61 5.23
CA GLY A 145 4.39 -4.85 5.62
C GLY A 145 3.62 -5.75 4.67
N CYS A 146 3.91 -5.70 3.37
CA CYS A 146 3.33 -6.63 2.39
C CYS A 146 3.85 -8.07 2.54
N MET A 147 5.09 -8.23 3.02
CA MET A 147 5.73 -9.53 3.22
C MET A 147 5.34 -10.21 4.53
N TRP A 148 4.70 -9.52 5.44
CA TRP A 148 4.36 -10.00 6.79
C TRP A 148 2.92 -10.49 6.86
#